data_89ea20d58ac5115103cbce99f7388e3f
#
_entry.id   89ea20d58ac5115103cbce99f7388e3f
#
_cell.length_a   1.000
_cell.length_b   1.000
_cell.length_c   1.000
_cell.angle_alpha   90.00
_cell.angle_beta   90.00
_cell.angle_gamma   90.00
#
_symmetry.space_group_name_H-M   'P 1'
#
loop_
_entity.id
_entity.type
_entity.pdbx_description
1 polymer ?
#
loop_
_entity_poly.entity_id
_entity_poly.type
_entity_poly.pdbx_seq_one_letter_code
_entity_poly.pdbx_strand_id
1 'polypeptide(L)'
;MVSRLVLLSSKYLHKDLLTLWLNNLLVVYAFLLPISQTIKSTIFSFMVILFILRGDMKKHIQNALANSVVRAFLYIFIAYAVGLLWTSNLEDGLLWVKNLKYGLYLILFYAIVDGRYIDKVISAFILGMFISELTSYGMQFGIMPWKLEIGKVLFYQSYAIGDPSPFLHHIHYGVALAFTVILLAYKTFFTQGSKVFKFFMSLFIMSATTNIFITGGRTGYVTFFMLVAVLALFYLRKVALQLLIVVILAFTAAYNFSSIFYEKVVQTEQSLKDISQDNPDFNSSLGQRAGIYYYAYDVIKEHPLFGVGTGDSMDEIRKIIPEKWESLKQMPHEHNQFLSVLVKLGIVGLLIYLNIFYQIVKYKQQEDKDLRFIMIFVTLAIAFGTLMTQFNLRFFLPLWAVFLAVTLISRQRRTIEHIALDEKKQLLQIIFLVVLFGGASLLHQLM
;
A
#
# COMPACT_ATOMS: atom_id res chain seq x y z
N MET A 1 -16.36 -14.19 47.18
CA MET A 1 -16.68 -13.05 46.29
C MET A 1 -15.45 -12.22 45.94
N VAL A 2 -14.64 -11.82 46.92
CA VAL A 2 -13.39 -11.04 46.72
C VAL A 2 -12.37 -11.77 45.84
N SER A 3 -12.13 -13.05 46.00
CA SER A 3 -11.20 -13.84 45.17
C SER A 3 -11.62 -13.95 43.69
N ARG A 4 -12.93 -13.99 43.41
CA ARG A 4 -13.45 -13.94 42.03
C ARG A 4 -13.26 -12.56 41.37
N LEU A 5 -13.41 -11.48 42.13
CA LEU A 5 -13.20 -10.12 41.67
C LEU A 5 -11.70 -9.84 41.36
N VAL A 6 -10.80 -10.34 42.21
CA VAL A 6 -9.34 -10.24 42.01
C VAL A 6 -8.90 -11.04 40.78
N LEU A 7 -9.42 -12.26 40.57
CA LEU A 7 -9.16 -13.10 39.40
C LEU A 7 -9.72 -12.46 38.10
N LEU A 8 -10.92 -11.87 38.17
CA LEU A 8 -11.50 -11.17 37.03
C LEU A 8 -10.70 -9.89 36.69
N SER A 9 -10.31 -9.09 37.69
CA SER A 9 -9.53 -7.88 37.50
C SER A 9 -8.13 -8.20 36.88
N SER A 10 -7.47 -9.26 37.39
CA SER A 10 -6.18 -9.69 36.83
C SER A 10 -6.30 -10.19 35.37
N LYS A 11 -7.37 -10.88 35.03
CA LYS A 11 -7.64 -11.37 33.68
C LYS A 11 -7.95 -10.23 32.70
N TYR A 12 -8.71 -9.21 33.12
CA TYR A 12 -8.97 -8.02 32.29
C TYR A 12 -7.73 -7.17 32.12
N LEU A 13 -6.97 -6.94 33.20
CA LEU A 13 -5.72 -6.21 33.15
C LEU A 13 -4.70 -6.87 32.19
N HIS A 14 -4.65 -8.21 32.17
CA HIS A 14 -3.80 -8.95 31.25
C HIS A 14 -4.23 -8.74 29.78
N LYS A 15 -5.53 -8.75 29.48
CA LYS A 15 -6.05 -8.52 28.12
C LYS A 15 -5.79 -7.10 27.64
N ASP A 16 -6.00 -6.11 28.51
CA ASP A 16 -5.71 -4.71 28.19
C ASP A 16 -4.23 -4.48 27.95
N LEU A 17 -3.35 -5.11 28.73
CA LEU A 17 -1.91 -5.03 28.52
C LEU A 17 -1.50 -5.61 27.14
N LEU A 18 -2.03 -6.77 26.77
CA LEU A 18 -1.77 -7.36 25.46
C LEU A 18 -2.31 -6.48 24.32
N THR A 19 -3.46 -5.86 24.51
CA THR A 19 -4.05 -4.95 23.53
C THR A 19 -3.24 -3.65 23.42
N LEU A 20 -2.70 -3.14 24.52
CA LEU A 20 -1.77 -2.01 24.54
C LEU A 20 -0.51 -2.33 23.70
N TRP A 21 0.09 -3.51 23.90
CA TRP A 21 1.25 -3.96 23.11
C TRP A 21 0.89 -4.11 21.62
N LEU A 22 -0.26 -4.70 21.30
CA LEU A 22 -0.73 -4.85 19.92
C LEU A 22 -0.89 -3.50 19.22
N ASN A 23 -1.43 -2.48 19.90
CA ASN A 23 -1.56 -1.13 19.34
C ASN A 23 -0.20 -0.44 19.16
N ASN A 24 0.73 -0.59 20.11
CA ASN A 24 2.10 -0.08 19.95
C ASN A 24 2.82 -0.74 18.76
N LEU A 25 2.66 -2.06 18.60
CA LEU A 25 3.21 -2.80 17.45
C LEU A 25 2.57 -2.34 16.13
N LEU A 26 1.28 -1.98 16.11
CA LEU A 26 0.64 -1.42 14.92
C LEU A 26 1.24 -0.07 14.53
N VAL A 27 1.61 0.79 15.51
CA VAL A 27 2.33 2.05 15.25
C VAL A 27 3.70 1.78 14.64
N VAL A 28 4.46 0.84 15.22
CA VAL A 28 5.76 0.43 14.69
C VAL A 28 5.62 -0.18 13.28
N TYR A 29 4.59 -1.00 13.07
CA TYR A 29 4.29 -1.58 11.77
C TYR A 29 4.04 -0.51 10.71
N ALA A 30 3.24 0.50 11.04
CA ALA A 30 2.95 1.63 10.14
C ALA A 30 4.21 2.44 9.79
N PHE A 31 5.09 2.69 10.76
CA PHE A 31 6.38 3.32 10.54
C PHE A 31 7.27 2.52 9.57
N LEU A 32 7.29 1.22 9.72
CA LEU A 32 8.13 0.32 8.92
C LEU A 32 7.56 -0.02 7.54
N LEU A 33 6.29 0.33 7.26
CA LEU A 33 5.68 0.08 5.96
C LEU A 33 6.54 0.55 4.78
N PRO A 34 7.04 1.80 4.76
CA PRO A 34 7.89 2.28 3.68
C PRO A 34 9.37 1.94 3.82
N ILE A 35 9.80 1.33 4.94
CA ILE A 35 11.24 1.16 5.26
C ILE A 35 11.67 -0.30 5.13
N SER A 36 10.93 -1.26 5.69
CA SER A 36 11.41 -2.65 5.75
C SER A 36 10.29 -3.68 5.60
N GLN A 37 10.40 -4.48 4.53
CA GLN A 37 9.47 -5.57 4.26
C GLN A 37 9.65 -6.74 5.24
N THR A 38 10.90 -7.01 5.63
CA THR A 38 11.25 -8.13 6.50
C THR A 38 10.83 -7.87 7.93
N ILE A 39 11.25 -6.74 8.51
CA ILE A 39 10.97 -6.40 9.91
C ILE A 39 9.45 -6.30 10.15
N LYS A 40 8.70 -5.67 9.25
CA LYS A 40 7.25 -5.59 9.42
C LYS A 40 6.56 -6.95 9.41
N SER A 41 7.07 -7.92 8.61
CA SER A 41 6.50 -9.27 8.59
C SER A 41 6.75 -10.00 9.91
N THR A 42 7.93 -9.82 10.50
CA THR A 42 8.26 -10.34 11.84
C THR A 42 7.36 -9.75 12.92
N ILE A 43 7.15 -8.42 12.88
CA ILE A 43 6.24 -7.73 13.81
C ILE A 43 4.82 -8.27 13.66
N PHE A 44 4.33 -8.44 12.43
CA PHE A 44 2.99 -9.00 12.21
C PHE A 44 2.85 -10.41 12.81
N SER A 45 3.84 -11.28 12.60
CA SER A 45 3.83 -12.63 13.19
C SER A 45 3.77 -12.57 14.71
N PHE A 46 4.53 -11.65 15.32
CA PHE A 46 4.48 -11.45 16.77
C PHE A 46 3.12 -10.90 17.24
N MET A 47 2.51 -9.98 16.49
CA MET A 47 1.14 -9.51 16.77
C MET A 47 0.13 -10.65 16.74
N VAL A 48 0.24 -11.59 15.80
CA VAL A 48 -0.63 -12.77 15.75
C VAL A 48 -0.48 -13.61 17.02
N ILE A 49 0.74 -13.85 17.47
CA ILE A 49 1.01 -14.60 18.72
C ILE A 49 0.36 -13.90 19.92
N LEU A 50 0.56 -12.59 20.09
CA LEU A 50 -0.04 -11.83 21.18
C LEU A 50 -1.59 -11.83 21.11
N PHE A 51 -2.15 -11.77 19.90
CA PHE A 51 -3.59 -11.82 19.70
C PHE A 51 -4.18 -13.18 20.09
N ILE A 52 -3.48 -14.28 19.81
CA ILE A 52 -3.84 -15.63 20.25
C ILE A 52 -3.78 -15.73 21.78
N LEU A 53 -2.69 -15.27 22.40
CA LEU A 53 -2.48 -15.27 23.84
C LEU A 53 -3.51 -14.46 24.62
N ARG A 54 -4.17 -13.49 23.98
CA ARG A 54 -5.26 -12.71 24.57
C ARG A 54 -6.49 -13.55 24.92
N GLY A 55 -6.69 -14.69 24.23
CA GLY A 55 -7.69 -15.70 24.58
C GLY A 55 -9.13 -15.39 24.18
N ASP A 56 -9.40 -14.25 23.49
CA ASP A 56 -10.73 -13.86 23.02
C ASP A 56 -10.78 -13.57 21.51
N MET A 57 -9.82 -14.15 20.77
CA MET A 57 -9.63 -13.98 19.33
C MET A 57 -10.94 -14.20 18.54
N LYS A 58 -11.71 -15.28 18.84
CA LYS A 58 -12.96 -15.61 18.14
C LYS A 58 -13.94 -14.44 18.14
N LYS A 59 -14.19 -13.83 19.33
CA LYS A 59 -15.09 -12.68 19.48
C LYS A 59 -14.65 -11.48 18.64
N HIS A 60 -13.34 -11.19 18.64
CA HIS A 60 -12.80 -10.04 17.91
C HIS A 60 -12.79 -10.25 16.40
N ILE A 61 -12.52 -11.48 15.92
CA ILE A 61 -12.65 -11.84 14.51
C ILE A 61 -14.11 -11.74 14.06
N GLN A 62 -15.07 -12.26 14.85
CA GLN A 62 -16.49 -12.14 14.53
C GLN A 62 -16.92 -10.67 14.42
N ASN A 63 -16.48 -9.83 15.34
CA ASN A 63 -16.76 -8.39 15.31
C ASN A 63 -16.11 -7.71 14.08
N ALA A 64 -14.89 -8.10 13.71
CA ALA A 64 -14.24 -7.57 12.51
C ALA A 64 -14.99 -7.99 11.24
N LEU A 65 -15.42 -9.23 11.16
CA LEU A 65 -16.20 -9.76 10.03
C LEU A 65 -17.65 -9.22 9.99
N ALA A 66 -18.15 -8.61 11.04
CA ALA A 66 -19.40 -7.85 11.00
C ALA A 66 -19.30 -6.59 10.13
N ASN A 67 -18.08 -6.03 9.92
CA ASN A 67 -17.84 -4.91 9.04
C ASN A 67 -17.84 -5.36 7.57
N SER A 68 -18.62 -4.68 6.71
CA SER A 68 -18.80 -5.06 5.31
C SER A 68 -17.53 -4.88 4.47
N VAL A 69 -16.70 -3.88 4.80
CA VAL A 69 -15.41 -3.66 4.10
C VAL A 69 -14.44 -4.80 4.43
N VAL A 70 -14.35 -5.18 5.72
CA VAL A 70 -13.49 -6.30 6.15
C VAL A 70 -13.92 -7.61 5.48
N ARG A 71 -15.24 -7.88 5.39
CA ARG A 71 -15.77 -9.06 4.68
C ARG A 71 -15.44 -9.05 3.19
N ALA A 72 -15.44 -7.88 2.54
CA ALA A 72 -15.12 -7.80 1.12
C ALA A 72 -13.68 -8.25 0.83
N PHE A 73 -12.73 -7.97 1.73
CA PHE A 73 -11.35 -8.50 1.62
C PHE A 73 -11.30 -10.03 1.84
N LEU A 74 -12.13 -10.56 2.71
CA LEU A 74 -12.24 -12.02 2.87
C LEU A 74 -12.84 -12.67 1.62
N TYR A 75 -13.84 -12.07 0.98
CA TYR A 75 -14.47 -12.62 -0.22
C TYR A 75 -13.52 -12.71 -1.40
N ILE A 76 -12.68 -11.70 -1.64
CA ILE A 76 -11.69 -11.80 -2.72
C ILE A 76 -10.64 -12.87 -2.41
N PHE A 77 -10.22 -13.02 -1.16
CA PHE A 77 -9.32 -14.09 -0.75
C PHE A 77 -9.95 -15.47 -1.02
N ILE A 78 -11.22 -15.66 -0.64
CA ILE A 78 -11.97 -16.91 -0.91
C ILE A 78 -12.10 -17.14 -2.42
N ALA A 79 -12.40 -16.11 -3.22
CA ALA A 79 -12.52 -16.25 -4.67
C ALA A 79 -11.22 -16.78 -5.32
N TYR A 80 -10.07 -16.25 -4.91
CA TYR A 80 -8.77 -16.76 -5.37
C TYR A 80 -8.50 -18.20 -4.88
N ALA A 81 -8.89 -18.54 -3.64
CA ALA A 81 -8.76 -19.91 -3.14
C ALA A 81 -9.66 -20.90 -3.89
N VAL A 82 -10.89 -20.49 -4.22
CA VAL A 82 -11.82 -21.26 -5.03
C VAL A 82 -11.32 -21.39 -6.48
N GLY A 83 -10.68 -20.35 -7.02
CA GLY A 83 -10.05 -20.36 -8.34
C GLY A 83 -8.94 -21.41 -8.51
N LEU A 84 -8.41 -21.98 -7.42
CA LEU A 84 -7.48 -23.10 -7.47
C LEU A 84 -8.15 -24.40 -7.96
N LEU A 85 -9.47 -24.53 -7.86
CA LEU A 85 -10.18 -25.76 -8.21
C LEU A 85 -10.13 -26.08 -9.71
N TRP A 86 -9.90 -25.07 -10.56
CA TRP A 86 -9.77 -25.25 -12.02
C TRP A 86 -8.43 -24.72 -12.55
N THR A 87 -7.47 -24.45 -11.65
CA THR A 87 -6.11 -24.05 -12.00
C THR A 87 -5.27 -25.27 -12.36
N SER A 88 -4.58 -25.24 -13.50
CA SER A 88 -3.61 -26.26 -13.92
C SER A 88 -2.25 -26.04 -13.27
N ASN A 89 -1.79 -24.77 -13.16
CA ASN A 89 -0.56 -24.36 -12.51
C ASN A 89 -0.79 -24.10 -11.01
N LEU A 90 -0.87 -25.18 -10.24
CA LEU A 90 -1.12 -25.11 -8.79
C LEU A 90 0.00 -24.42 -8.03
N GLU A 91 1.24 -24.48 -8.49
CA GLU A 91 2.39 -23.84 -7.81
C GLU A 91 2.21 -22.32 -7.78
N ASP A 92 2.00 -21.70 -8.93
CA ASP A 92 1.72 -20.28 -9.04
C ASP A 92 0.41 -19.90 -8.35
N GLY A 93 -0.63 -20.72 -8.48
CA GLY A 93 -1.91 -20.50 -7.82
C GLY A 93 -1.78 -20.45 -6.30
N LEU A 94 -1.08 -21.41 -5.70
CA LEU A 94 -0.82 -21.45 -4.25
C LEU A 94 0.07 -20.30 -3.80
N LEU A 95 1.07 -19.90 -4.60
CA LEU A 95 1.90 -18.74 -4.32
C LEU A 95 1.07 -17.46 -4.29
N TRP A 96 0.11 -17.31 -5.21
CA TRP A 96 -0.84 -16.19 -5.23
C TRP A 96 -1.69 -16.15 -3.97
N VAL A 97 -2.37 -17.24 -3.62
CA VAL A 97 -3.21 -17.32 -2.41
C VAL A 97 -2.37 -17.08 -1.15
N LYS A 98 -1.17 -17.69 -1.07
CA LYS A 98 -0.23 -17.44 0.04
C LYS A 98 0.12 -15.96 0.20
N ASN A 99 0.33 -15.24 -0.89
CA ASN A 99 0.69 -13.83 -0.85
C ASN A 99 -0.53 -12.92 -0.62
N LEU A 100 -1.73 -13.32 -1.03
CA LEU A 100 -2.96 -12.57 -0.81
C LEU A 100 -3.36 -12.47 0.67
N LYS A 101 -2.77 -13.32 1.55
CA LYS A 101 -2.94 -13.24 3.01
C LYS A 101 -2.71 -11.83 3.59
N TYR A 102 -1.88 -11.02 2.93
CA TYR A 102 -1.62 -9.65 3.38
C TYR A 102 -2.88 -8.77 3.39
N GLY A 103 -3.91 -9.09 2.58
CA GLY A 103 -5.22 -8.45 2.65
C GLY A 103 -5.99 -8.82 3.91
N LEU A 104 -5.80 -10.03 4.43
CA LEU A 104 -6.44 -10.49 5.67
C LEU A 104 -5.85 -9.84 6.94
N TYR A 105 -4.71 -9.15 6.83
CA TYR A 105 -4.15 -8.34 7.93
C TYR A 105 -5.15 -7.29 8.43
N LEU A 106 -6.05 -6.83 7.56
CA LEU A 106 -7.14 -5.94 7.92
C LEU A 106 -8.00 -6.50 9.05
N ILE A 107 -8.24 -7.83 9.11
CA ILE A 107 -9.05 -8.46 10.16
C ILE A 107 -8.39 -8.25 11.53
N LEU A 108 -7.08 -8.53 11.64
CA LEU A 108 -6.33 -8.36 12.88
C LEU A 108 -6.25 -6.87 13.27
N PHE A 109 -5.83 -6.01 12.35
CA PHE A 109 -5.64 -4.59 12.63
C PHE A 109 -6.96 -3.93 13.06
N TYR A 110 -8.06 -4.22 12.35
CA TYR A 110 -9.39 -3.72 12.73
C TYR A 110 -9.86 -4.27 14.08
N ALA A 111 -9.53 -5.53 14.39
CA ALA A 111 -9.92 -6.17 15.64
C ALA A 111 -9.28 -5.53 16.88
N ILE A 112 -8.01 -5.05 16.74
CA ILE A 112 -7.20 -4.60 17.88
C ILE A 112 -7.15 -3.08 18.05
N VAL A 113 -7.35 -2.31 16.97
CA VAL A 113 -7.06 -0.87 16.98
C VAL A 113 -7.97 -0.10 17.95
N ASP A 114 -7.34 0.72 18.81
CA ASP A 114 -7.97 1.67 19.72
C ASP A 114 -7.99 3.07 19.11
N GLY A 115 -9.08 3.80 19.25
CA GLY A 115 -9.27 5.12 18.66
C GLY A 115 -8.21 6.15 19.06
N ARG A 116 -7.56 5.99 20.21
CA ARG A 116 -6.44 6.84 20.68
C ARG A 116 -5.15 6.65 19.89
N TYR A 117 -5.04 5.55 19.11
CA TYR A 117 -3.86 5.22 18.32
C TYR A 117 -3.96 5.68 16.86
N ILE A 118 -5.12 6.13 16.40
CA ILE A 118 -5.34 6.53 15.00
C ILE A 118 -4.28 7.54 14.54
N ASP A 119 -4.14 8.66 15.25
CA ASP A 119 -3.19 9.71 14.86
C ASP A 119 -1.73 9.27 15.02
N LYS A 120 -1.44 8.39 15.97
CA LYS A 120 -0.10 7.80 16.17
C LYS A 120 0.28 6.91 14.98
N VAL A 121 -0.64 6.08 14.49
CA VAL A 121 -0.43 5.21 13.32
C VAL A 121 -0.21 6.03 12.05
N ILE A 122 -1.05 7.05 11.81
CA ILE A 122 -0.91 7.94 10.64
C ILE A 122 0.41 8.70 10.70
N SER A 123 0.75 9.26 11.85
CA SER A 123 1.99 10.03 12.03
C SER A 123 3.24 9.15 11.92
N ALA A 124 3.18 7.91 12.39
CA ALA A 124 4.25 6.94 12.25
C ALA A 124 4.54 6.59 10.78
N PHE A 125 3.50 6.40 9.97
CA PHE A 125 3.67 6.21 8.52
C PHE A 125 4.31 7.43 7.86
N ILE A 126 3.82 8.64 8.17
CA ILE A 126 4.39 9.89 7.64
C ILE A 126 5.87 10.04 8.03
N LEU A 127 6.24 9.70 9.27
CA LEU A 127 7.62 9.70 9.71
C LEU A 127 8.47 8.67 8.96
N GLY A 128 7.95 7.47 8.72
CA GLY A 128 8.62 6.46 7.92
C GLY A 128 8.86 6.92 6.47
N MET A 129 7.87 7.60 5.88
CA MET A 129 8.02 8.20 4.55
C MET A 129 9.05 9.32 4.54
N PHE A 130 9.09 10.16 5.57
CA PHE A 130 10.10 11.22 5.70
C PHE A 130 11.52 10.65 5.75
N ILE A 131 11.75 9.58 6.53
CA ILE A 131 13.07 8.92 6.58
C ILE A 131 13.41 8.30 5.22
N SER A 132 12.46 7.66 4.55
CA SER A 132 12.66 7.10 3.22
C SER A 132 13.03 8.18 2.21
N GLU A 133 12.40 9.34 2.30
CA GLU A 133 12.68 10.50 1.44
C GLU A 133 14.07 11.09 1.72
N LEU A 134 14.44 11.27 2.98
CA LEU A 134 15.79 11.75 3.35
C LEU A 134 16.87 10.81 2.81
N THR A 135 16.64 9.49 2.88
CA THR A 135 17.56 8.51 2.31
C THR A 135 17.62 8.63 0.78
N SER A 136 16.47 8.82 0.12
CA SER A 136 16.37 9.04 -1.32
C SER A 136 17.19 10.25 -1.77
N TYR A 137 17.03 11.39 -1.10
CA TYR A 137 17.84 12.58 -1.38
C TYR A 137 19.33 12.37 -1.04
N GLY A 138 19.64 11.67 0.06
CA GLY A 138 21.01 11.31 0.39
C GLY A 138 21.69 10.51 -0.73
N MET A 139 20.96 9.58 -1.37
CA MET A 139 21.44 8.84 -2.54
C MET A 139 21.58 9.76 -3.77
N GLN A 140 20.59 10.60 -4.03
CA GLN A 140 20.59 11.51 -5.17
C GLN A 140 21.75 12.51 -5.14
N PHE A 141 22.11 13.02 -3.96
CA PHE A 141 23.22 13.95 -3.77
C PHE A 141 24.59 13.27 -3.51
N GLY A 142 24.65 11.95 -3.59
CA GLY A 142 25.88 11.19 -3.36
C GLY A 142 26.38 11.15 -1.93
N ILE A 143 25.54 11.57 -0.96
CA ILE A 143 25.85 11.52 0.48
C ILE A 143 25.72 10.09 1.01
N MET A 144 24.78 9.32 0.44
CA MET A 144 24.51 7.93 0.79
C MET A 144 24.75 7.01 -0.42
N PRO A 145 25.28 5.79 -0.22
CA PRO A 145 25.49 4.84 -1.32
C PRO A 145 24.15 4.35 -1.89
N TRP A 146 24.15 3.89 -3.15
CA TRP A 146 22.98 3.26 -3.81
C TRP A 146 22.60 1.91 -3.21
N LYS A 147 23.52 1.28 -2.51
CA LYS A 147 23.33 0.07 -1.72
C LYS A 147 24.07 0.22 -0.40
N LEU A 148 23.40 -0.02 0.71
CA LEU A 148 24.01 -0.10 2.03
C LEU A 148 23.88 -1.52 2.56
N GLU A 149 25.03 -2.17 2.68
CA GLU A 149 25.17 -3.52 3.21
C GLU A 149 26.30 -3.51 4.25
N ILE A 150 26.04 -4.05 5.43
CA ILE A 150 27.03 -4.17 6.50
C ILE A 150 27.11 -5.65 6.89
N GLY A 151 28.24 -6.28 6.60
CA GLY A 151 28.39 -7.72 6.69
C GLY A 151 27.48 -8.43 5.69
N LYS A 152 26.58 -9.31 6.17
CA LYS A 152 25.55 -9.99 5.36
C LYS A 152 24.19 -9.28 5.38
N VAL A 153 24.08 -8.14 6.06
CA VAL A 153 22.81 -7.44 6.26
C VAL A 153 22.65 -6.35 5.23
N LEU A 154 21.64 -6.50 4.37
CA LEU A 154 21.20 -5.47 3.45
C LEU A 154 20.21 -4.52 4.13
N PHE A 155 20.64 -3.27 4.36
CA PHE A 155 19.78 -2.22 4.92
C PHE A 155 18.86 -1.61 3.88
N TYR A 156 19.43 -1.25 2.72
CA TYR A 156 18.65 -0.82 1.57
C TYR A 156 19.45 -0.99 0.28
N GLN A 157 18.73 -1.06 -0.81
CA GLN A 157 19.27 -1.07 -2.17
C GLN A 157 18.30 -0.40 -3.11
N SER A 158 18.79 0.57 -3.89
CA SER A 158 18.03 1.12 -5.01
C SER A 158 17.81 0.06 -6.07
N TYR A 159 16.68 0.16 -6.76
CA TYR A 159 16.35 -0.72 -7.88
C TYR A 159 17.36 -0.60 -9.05
N ALA A 160 17.79 0.64 -9.33
CA ALA A 160 18.82 0.91 -10.33
C ALA A 160 19.63 2.14 -9.93
N ILE A 161 20.87 2.24 -10.42
CA ILE A 161 21.70 3.44 -10.30
C ILE A 161 20.98 4.58 -11.04
N GLY A 162 20.81 5.73 -10.38
CA GLY A 162 20.07 6.87 -10.91
C GLY A 162 18.56 6.87 -10.57
N ASP A 163 18.06 5.82 -9.88
CA ASP A 163 16.68 5.77 -9.36
C ASP A 163 16.70 5.74 -7.83
N PRO A 164 16.58 6.91 -7.15
CA PRO A 164 16.78 7.02 -5.71
C PRO A 164 15.57 6.52 -4.90
N SER A 165 15.19 5.25 -5.05
CA SER A 165 14.14 4.57 -4.30
C SER A 165 14.75 3.55 -3.32
N PRO A 166 15.05 3.93 -2.05
CA PRO A 166 15.95 3.16 -1.19
C PRO A 166 15.37 1.84 -0.65
N PHE A 167 14.12 1.83 -0.19
CA PHE A 167 13.53 0.71 0.55
C PHE A 167 12.42 0.00 -0.21
N LEU A 168 11.82 0.67 -1.17
CA LEU A 168 10.74 0.17 -2.02
C LEU A 168 11.15 0.30 -3.49
N HIS A 169 10.65 -0.61 -4.30
CA HIS A 169 10.73 -0.44 -5.74
C HIS A 169 10.11 0.91 -6.16
N HIS A 170 10.70 1.63 -7.12
CA HIS A 170 10.27 2.98 -7.52
C HIS A 170 8.76 3.12 -7.79
N ILE A 171 8.13 2.08 -8.35
CA ILE A 171 6.67 2.06 -8.59
C ILE A 171 5.90 2.22 -7.27
N HIS A 172 6.26 1.42 -6.26
CA HIS A 172 5.58 1.42 -4.95
C HIS A 172 5.92 2.67 -4.15
N TYR A 173 7.18 3.09 -4.24
CA TYR A 173 7.68 4.30 -3.60
C TYR A 173 6.96 5.55 -4.12
N GLY A 174 6.83 5.68 -5.45
CA GLY A 174 6.12 6.79 -6.08
C GLY A 174 4.64 6.86 -5.68
N VAL A 175 3.93 5.72 -5.59
CA VAL A 175 2.54 5.68 -5.10
C VAL A 175 2.45 6.05 -3.61
N ALA A 176 3.40 5.59 -2.80
CA ALA A 176 3.47 5.94 -1.38
C ALA A 176 3.73 7.43 -1.17
N LEU A 177 4.66 8.04 -1.95
CA LEU A 177 4.91 9.47 -1.94
C LEU A 177 3.67 10.27 -2.37
N ALA A 178 3.00 9.87 -3.46
CA ALA A 178 1.79 10.53 -3.93
C ALA A 178 0.69 10.54 -2.86
N PHE A 179 0.48 9.41 -2.18
CA PHE A 179 -0.45 9.34 -1.05
C PHE A 179 0.01 10.20 0.13
N THR A 180 1.31 10.22 0.45
CA THR A 180 1.87 11.04 1.52
C THR A 180 1.68 12.53 1.25
N VAL A 181 1.91 12.99 0.02
CA VAL A 181 1.65 14.39 -0.37
C VAL A 181 0.18 14.77 -0.12
N ILE A 182 -0.77 13.91 -0.47
CA ILE A 182 -2.20 14.15 -0.21
C ILE A 182 -2.51 14.20 1.30
N LEU A 183 -1.94 13.30 2.10
CA LEU A 183 -2.11 13.31 3.57
C LEU A 183 -1.56 14.60 4.19
N LEU A 184 -0.38 15.02 3.77
CA LEU A 184 0.27 16.24 4.24
C LEU A 184 -0.52 17.48 3.81
N ALA A 185 -0.96 17.53 2.54
CA ALA A 185 -1.79 18.61 2.02
C ALA A 185 -3.10 18.73 2.81
N TYR A 186 -3.75 17.60 3.12
CA TYR A 186 -4.94 17.60 3.94
C TYR A 186 -4.66 18.15 5.35
N LYS A 187 -3.63 17.64 6.04
CA LYS A 187 -3.25 18.13 7.37
C LYS A 187 -2.86 19.61 7.37
N THR A 188 -2.23 20.10 6.31
CA THR A 188 -1.77 21.51 6.23
C THR A 188 -2.92 22.48 5.97
N PHE A 189 -3.80 22.15 5.04
CA PHE A 189 -4.80 23.09 4.53
C PHE A 189 -6.19 22.93 5.16
N PHE A 190 -6.55 21.73 5.63
CA PHE A 190 -7.89 21.45 6.14
C PHE A 190 -7.97 21.22 7.65
N THR A 191 -6.81 21.07 8.34
CA THR A 191 -6.81 20.93 9.80
C THR A 191 -6.24 22.17 10.49
N GLN A 192 -6.61 22.33 11.77
CA GLN A 192 -6.02 23.39 12.59
C GLN A 192 -4.59 23.02 12.99
N GLY A 193 -3.70 23.98 12.95
CA GLY A 193 -2.30 23.80 13.33
C GLY A 193 -1.56 25.13 13.44
N SER A 194 -0.44 25.17 14.15
CA SER A 194 0.38 26.35 14.25
C SER A 194 0.97 26.74 12.88
N LYS A 195 1.28 28.03 12.67
CA LYS A 195 1.91 28.50 11.42
C LYS A 195 3.25 27.80 11.18
N VAL A 196 4.01 27.53 12.23
CA VAL A 196 5.30 26.82 12.18
C VAL A 196 5.09 25.37 11.69
N PHE A 197 4.10 24.66 12.26
CA PHE A 197 3.77 23.31 11.81
C PHE A 197 3.38 23.30 10.32
N LYS A 198 2.50 24.21 9.90
CA LYS A 198 2.07 24.31 8.50
C LYS A 198 3.23 24.64 7.55
N PHE A 199 4.16 25.46 7.97
CA PHE A 199 5.37 25.77 7.20
C PHE A 199 6.22 24.51 6.96
N PHE A 200 6.56 23.75 8.00
CA PHE A 200 7.34 22.52 7.84
C PHE A 200 6.60 21.45 7.03
N MET A 201 5.28 21.32 7.20
CA MET A 201 4.48 20.41 6.37
C MET A 201 4.47 20.84 4.90
N SER A 202 4.43 22.15 4.61
CA SER A 202 4.52 22.64 3.23
C SER A 202 5.89 22.37 2.60
N LEU A 203 6.97 22.50 3.35
CA LEU A 203 8.32 22.11 2.89
C LEU A 203 8.37 20.61 2.58
N PHE A 204 7.77 19.78 3.42
CA PHE A 204 7.71 18.34 3.18
C PHE A 204 6.83 18.00 1.97
N ILE A 205 5.71 18.70 1.74
CA ILE A 205 4.91 18.55 0.51
C ILE A 205 5.75 18.86 -0.72
N MET A 206 6.51 19.96 -0.71
CA MET A 206 7.36 20.35 -1.83
C MET A 206 8.45 19.31 -2.08
N SER A 207 9.17 18.89 -1.04
CA SER A 207 10.24 17.91 -1.19
C SER A 207 9.71 16.54 -1.64
N ALA A 208 8.62 16.03 -1.03
CA ALA A 208 8.00 14.77 -1.44
C ALA A 208 7.48 14.83 -2.90
N THR A 209 6.91 15.95 -3.32
CA THR A 209 6.50 16.16 -4.71
C THR A 209 7.70 16.13 -5.65
N THR A 210 8.79 16.85 -5.33
CA THR A 210 10.03 16.82 -6.11
C THR A 210 10.60 15.41 -6.17
N ASN A 211 10.56 14.67 -5.06
CA ASN A 211 11.07 13.30 -4.98
C ASN A 211 10.30 12.34 -5.92
N ILE A 212 8.99 12.53 -6.11
CA ILE A 212 8.22 11.78 -7.10
C ILE A 212 8.85 11.95 -8.51
N PHE A 213 9.26 13.16 -8.88
CA PHE A 213 9.77 13.47 -10.21
C PHE A 213 11.25 13.14 -10.44
N ILE A 214 12.01 12.90 -9.39
CA ILE A 214 13.41 12.40 -9.51
C ILE A 214 13.49 10.87 -9.47
N THR A 215 12.43 10.18 -9.05
CA THR A 215 12.33 8.72 -9.14
C THR A 215 11.78 8.31 -10.51
N GLY A 216 12.27 7.21 -11.07
CA GLY A 216 11.93 6.78 -12.44
C GLY A 216 10.53 6.15 -12.61
N GLY A 217 9.67 6.19 -11.60
CA GLY A 217 8.40 5.47 -11.54
C GLY A 217 7.21 6.17 -12.21
N ARG A 218 6.91 5.90 -13.50
CA ARG A 218 5.72 6.46 -14.20
C ARG A 218 4.41 6.27 -13.42
N THR A 219 4.25 5.15 -12.74
CA THR A 219 3.07 4.85 -11.91
C THR A 219 2.89 5.88 -10.79
N GLY A 220 3.99 6.35 -10.18
CA GLY A 220 3.97 7.42 -9.18
C GLY A 220 3.45 8.73 -9.76
N TYR A 221 3.92 9.13 -10.94
CA TYR A 221 3.47 10.34 -11.64
C TYR A 221 1.96 10.32 -11.91
N VAL A 222 1.49 9.23 -12.55
CA VAL A 222 0.06 9.06 -12.87
C VAL A 222 -0.79 9.08 -11.60
N THR A 223 -0.39 8.33 -10.59
CA THR A 223 -1.11 8.30 -9.30
C THR A 223 -1.17 9.69 -8.67
N PHE A 224 -0.06 10.42 -8.64
CA PHE A 224 0.01 11.77 -8.10
C PHE A 224 -0.97 12.72 -8.81
N PHE A 225 -0.90 12.79 -10.15
CA PHE A 225 -1.78 13.67 -10.92
C PHE A 225 -3.26 13.29 -10.76
N MET A 226 -3.60 12.01 -10.75
CA MET A 226 -4.97 11.56 -10.55
C MET A 226 -5.50 11.91 -9.15
N LEU A 227 -4.69 11.71 -8.10
CA LEU A 227 -5.08 12.08 -6.73
C LEU A 227 -5.26 13.59 -6.57
N VAL A 228 -4.37 14.40 -7.16
CA VAL A 228 -4.49 15.86 -7.15
C VAL A 228 -5.72 16.32 -7.94
N ALA A 229 -6.03 15.70 -9.09
CA ALA A 229 -7.24 15.98 -9.84
C ALA A 229 -8.51 15.68 -9.02
N VAL A 230 -8.58 14.55 -8.34
CA VAL A 230 -9.70 14.21 -7.45
C VAL A 230 -9.79 15.21 -6.28
N LEU A 231 -8.67 15.58 -5.67
CA LEU A 231 -8.63 16.58 -4.61
C LEU A 231 -9.17 17.92 -5.10
N ALA A 232 -8.74 18.38 -6.28
CA ALA A 232 -9.18 19.62 -6.88
C ALA A 232 -10.70 19.61 -7.19
N LEU A 233 -11.18 18.56 -7.84
CA LEU A 233 -12.57 18.46 -8.30
C LEU A 233 -13.58 18.31 -7.16
N PHE A 234 -13.25 17.57 -6.12
CA PHE A 234 -14.21 17.22 -5.06
C PHE A 234 -14.06 18.03 -3.77
N TYR A 235 -12.84 18.44 -3.43
CA TYR A 235 -12.56 19.11 -2.15
C TYR A 235 -12.15 20.59 -2.31
N LEU A 236 -11.52 20.96 -3.42
CA LEU A 236 -10.95 22.29 -3.64
C LEU A 236 -11.56 23.01 -4.87
N ARG A 237 -12.83 22.77 -5.17
CA ARG A 237 -13.51 23.30 -6.38
C ARG A 237 -13.29 24.79 -6.59
N LYS A 238 -13.26 25.59 -5.51
CA LYS A 238 -13.07 27.05 -5.58
C LYS A 238 -11.68 27.46 -6.05
N VAL A 239 -10.69 26.61 -5.89
CA VAL A 239 -9.27 26.83 -6.27
C VAL A 239 -8.78 25.78 -7.27
N ALA A 240 -9.70 25.04 -7.88
CA ALA A 240 -9.35 23.95 -8.82
C ALA A 240 -8.54 24.46 -10.02
N LEU A 241 -8.87 25.68 -10.51
CA LEU A 241 -8.13 26.31 -11.61
C LEU A 241 -6.70 26.67 -11.20
N GLN A 242 -6.54 27.24 -9.99
CA GLN A 242 -5.22 27.56 -9.45
C GLN A 242 -4.38 26.29 -9.25
N LEU A 243 -4.98 25.22 -8.75
CA LEU A 243 -4.32 23.93 -8.63
C LEU A 243 -3.94 23.35 -10.00
N LEU A 244 -4.79 23.45 -10.99
CA LEU A 244 -4.48 23.03 -12.36
C LEU A 244 -3.27 23.81 -12.90
N ILE A 245 -3.24 25.13 -12.70
CA ILE A 245 -2.08 25.97 -13.09
C ILE A 245 -0.82 25.48 -12.35
N VAL A 246 -0.88 25.25 -11.04
CA VAL A 246 0.26 24.74 -10.26
C VAL A 246 0.73 23.38 -10.79
N VAL A 247 -0.18 22.49 -11.13
CA VAL A 247 0.15 21.16 -11.72
C VAL A 247 0.83 21.32 -13.08
N ILE A 248 0.32 22.21 -13.95
CA ILE A 248 0.94 22.50 -15.24
C ILE A 248 2.34 23.10 -15.06
N LEU A 249 2.50 24.05 -14.13
CA LEU A 249 3.82 24.62 -13.82
C LEU A 249 4.79 23.57 -13.26
N ALA A 250 4.32 22.70 -12.36
CA ALA A 250 5.12 21.61 -11.81
C ALA A 250 5.53 20.60 -12.91
N PHE A 251 4.62 20.24 -13.81
CA PHE A 251 4.91 19.40 -14.97
C PHE A 251 5.95 20.07 -15.89
N THR A 252 5.75 21.35 -16.22
CA THR A 252 6.67 22.10 -17.07
C THR A 252 8.06 22.23 -16.42
N ALA A 253 8.11 22.51 -15.13
CA ALA A 253 9.35 22.54 -14.37
C ALA A 253 10.05 21.17 -14.38
N ALA A 254 9.32 20.09 -14.06
CA ALA A 254 9.88 18.74 -14.10
C ALA A 254 10.39 18.36 -15.49
N TYR A 255 9.67 18.71 -16.55
CA TYR A 255 10.07 18.46 -17.93
C TYR A 255 11.37 19.20 -18.32
N ASN A 256 11.57 20.43 -17.83
CA ASN A 256 12.76 21.22 -18.18
C ASN A 256 13.95 20.99 -17.26
N PHE A 257 13.73 20.60 -16.00
CA PHE A 257 14.78 20.52 -14.98
C PHE A 257 15.11 19.10 -14.50
N SER A 258 14.27 18.09 -14.81
CA SER A 258 14.54 16.68 -14.50
C SER A 258 14.82 15.89 -15.76
N SER A 259 16.08 15.53 -15.99
CA SER A 259 16.46 14.67 -17.13
C SER A 259 15.73 13.33 -17.10
N ILE A 260 15.56 12.73 -15.92
CA ILE A 260 14.85 11.47 -15.74
C ILE A 260 13.38 11.61 -16.17
N PHE A 261 12.70 12.68 -15.74
CA PHE A 261 11.31 12.92 -16.11
C PHE A 261 11.16 13.20 -17.60
N TYR A 262 12.02 14.04 -18.17
CA TYR A 262 12.08 14.33 -19.62
C TYR A 262 12.19 13.05 -20.44
N GLU A 263 13.19 12.22 -20.13
CA GLU A 263 13.39 10.94 -20.81
C GLU A 263 12.15 10.03 -20.73
N LYS A 264 11.48 9.97 -19.56
CA LYS A 264 10.27 9.17 -19.41
C LYS A 264 9.09 9.69 -20.24
N VAL A 265 8.96 11.01 -20.41
CA VAL A 265 7.94 11.61 -21.28
C VAL A 265 8.24 11.29 -22.74
N VAL A 266 9.48 11.51 -23.20
CA VAL A 266 9.90 11.20 -24.58
C VAL A 266 9.75 9.71 -24.90
N GLN A 267 10.19 8.83 -24.00
CA GLN A 267 10.00 7.37 -24.15
C GLN A 267 8.51 6.99 -24.23
N THR A 268 7.66 7.68 -23.48
CA THR A 268 6.22 7.43 -23.51
C THR A 268 5.60 7.86 -24.82
N GLU A 269 5.97 9.05 -25.32
CA GLU A 269 5.52 9.55 -26.63
C GLU A 269 5.94 8.61 -27.76
N GLN A 270 7.21 8.19 -27.78
CA GLN A 270 7.71 7.25 -28.78
C GLN A 270 6.95 5.91 -28.71
N SER A 271 6.78 5.36 -27.49
CA SER A 271 6.05 4.10 -27.30
C SER A 271 4.59 4.20 -27.78
N LEU A 272 3.92 5.33 -27.59
CA LEU A 272 2.56 5.54 -28.10
C LEU A 272 2.52 5.56 -29.62
N LYS A 273 3.50 6.19 -30.28
CA LYS A 273 3.64 6.19 -31.73
C LYS A 273 3.84 4.76 -32.25
N ASP A 274 4.74 4.01 -31.61
CA ASP A 274 5.08 2.63 -32.00
C ASP A 274 3.89 1.66 -31.86
N ILE A 275 3.09 1.81 -30.79
CA ILE A 275 1.87 1.01 -30.56
C ILE A 275 0.74 1.37 -31.54
N SER A 276 0.70 2.63 -32.00
CA SER A 276 -0.39 3.15 -32.86
C SER A 276 -0.21 2.86 -34.35
N GLN A 277 0.87 2.18 -34.76
CA GLN A 277 1.12 1.81 -36.14
C GLN A 277 0.28 0.59 -36.57
N ASP A 278 0.11 0.39 -37.87
CA ASP A 278 -0.56 -0.79 -38.43
C ASP A 278 0.12 -2.11 -38.01
N ASN A 279 1.44 -2.07 -37.80
CA ASN A 279 2.25 -3.13 -37.19
C ASN A 279 2.80 -2.64 -35.84
N PRO A 280 2.05 -2.83 -34.74
CA PRO A 280 2.45 -2.32 -33.44
C PRO A 280 3.78 -2.92 -32.97
N ASP A 281 4.68 -2.08 -32.44
CA ASP A 281 5.89 -2.53 -31.75
C ASP A 281 5.67 -2.56 -30.23
N PHE A 282 5.79 -3.75 -29.62
CA PHE A 282 5.61 -3.99 -28.20
C PHE A 282 6.92 -4.08 -27.40
N ASN A 283 8.07 -3.72 -27.96
CA ASN A 283 9.36 -3.87 -27.26
C ASN A 283 9.60 -2.85 -26.15
N SER A 284 8.94 -1.69 -26.20
CA SER A 284 9.06 -0.70 -25.12
C SER A 284 8.30 -1.13 -23.86
N SER A 285 8.66 -0.57 -22.69
CA SER A 285 7.97 -0.87 -21.41
C SER A 285 6.46 -0.56 -21.43
N LEU A 286 5.99 0.41 -22.21
CA LEU A 286 4.58 0.69 -22.42
C LEU A 286 4.00 -0.26 -23.47
N GLY A 287 4.78 -0.54 -24.53
CA GLY A 287 4.44 -1.51 -25.56
C GLY A 287 4.19 -2.90 -25.00
N GLN A 288 5.07 -3.38 -24.12
CA GLN A 288 4.91 -4.68 -23.46
C GLN A 288 3.58 -4.76 -22.69
N ARG A 289 3.18 -3.70 -21.98
CA ARG A 289 1.87 -3.68 -21.29
C ARG A 289 0.71 -3.71 -22.28
N ALA A 290 0.79 -2.90 -23.34
CA ALA A 290 -0.21 -2.89 -24.41
C ALA A 290 -0.33 -4.27 -25.09
N GLY A 291 0.78 -4.91 -25.38
CA GLY A 291 0.82 -6.26 -25.95
C GLY A 291 0.19 -7.30 -25.02
N ILE A 292 0.54 -7.29 -23.74
CA ILE A 292 -0.11 -8.17 -22.75
C ILE A 292 -1.63 -7.91 -22.68
N TYR A 293 -2.10 -6.65 -22.69
CA TYR A 293 -3.52 -6.33 -22.66
C TYR A 293 -4.24 -6.81 -23.92
N TYR A 294 -3.59 -6.69 -25.07
CA TYR A 294 -4.11 -7.15 -26.35
C TYR A 294 -4.36 -8.67 -26.34
N TYR A 295 -3.34 -9.46 -25.95
CA TYR A 295 -3.49 -10.92 -25.88
C TYR A 295 -4.37 -11.37 -24.70
N ALA A 296 -4.33 -10.70 -23.57
CA ALA A 296 -5.23 -11.01 -22.44
C ALA A 296 -6.72 -10.87 -22.80
N TYR A 297 -7.06 -9.96 -23.73
CA TYR A 297 -8.42 -9.78 -24.19
C TYR A 297 -8.97 -11.03 -24.90
N ASP A 298 -8.16 -11.73 -25.67
CA ASP A 298 -8.58 -12.96 -26.34
C ASP A 298 -8.79 -14.09 -25.31
N VAL A 299 -7.91 -14.24 -24.32
CA VAL A 299 -8.11 -15.19 -23.21
C VAL A 299 -9.41 -14.89 -22.44
N ILE A 300 -9.72 -13.61 -22.19
CA ILE A 300 -10.96 -13.21 -21.50
C ILE A 300 -12.20 -13.60 -22.32
N LYS A 301 -12.16 -13.46 -23.65
CA LYS A 301 -13.30 -13.88 -24.51
C LYS A 301 -13.58 -15.37 -24.43
N GLU A 302 -12.55 -16.19 -24.29
CA GLU A 302 -12.69 -17.63 -24.16
C GLU A 302 -13.17 -18.05 -22.76
N HIS A 303 -12.79 -17.31 -21.73
CA HIS A 303 -13.11 -17.62 -20.33
C HIS A 303 -13.78 -16.45 -19.56
N PRO A 304 -14.94 -15.89 -20.03
CA PRO A 304 -15.46 -14.62 -19.54
C PRO A 304 -16.01 -14.67 -18.10
N LEU A 305 -16.60 -15.80 -17.66
CA LEU A 305 -17.33 -15.85 -16.40
C LEU A 305 -16.43 -16.11 -15.18
N PHE A 306 -15.60 -17.17 -15.25
CA PHE A 306 -14.79 -17.65 -14.12
C PHE A 306 -13.29 -17.52 -14.35
N GLY A 307 -12.88 -17.06 -15.54
CA GLY A 307 -11.47 -16.95 -15.90
C GLY A 307 -10.78 -18.30 -16.04
N VAL A 308 -9.45 -18.24 -16.16
CA VAL A 308 -8.62 -19.43 -16.41
C VAL A 308 -8.13 -20.14 -15.15
N GLY A 309 -8.40 -19.58 -13.97
CA GLY A 309 -7.88 -20.07 -12.69
C GLY A 309 -6.81 -19.15 -12.09
N THR A 310 -6.56 -19.33 -10.80
CA THR A 310 -5.70 -18.43 -10.03
C THR A 310 -4.25 -18.43 -10.50
N GLY A 311 -3.72 -19.55 -10.97
CA GLY A 311 -2.31 -19.72 -11.38
C GLY A 311 -2.03 -19.57 -12.87
N ASP A 312 -3.03 -19.72 -13.73
CA ASP A 312 -2.81 -19.99 -15.16
C ASP A 312 -2.75 -18.75 -16.06
N SER A 313 -3.03 -17.54 -15.50
CA SER A 313 -3.27 -16.36 -16.31
C SER A 313 -2.16 -16.02 -17.30
N MET A 314 -0.90 -16.01 -16.84
CA MET A 314 0.22 -15.71 -17.73
C MET A 314 0.56 -16.88 -18.63
N ASP A 315 0.29 -18.11 -18.22
CA ASP A 315 0.53 -19.29 -19.04
C ASP A 315 -0.43 -19.31 -20.25
N GLU A 316 -1.72 -19.02 -20.03
CA GLU A 316 -2.70 -18.91 -21.12
C GLU A 316 -2.39 -17.73 -22.07
N ILE A 317 -2.01 -16.58 -21.54
CA ILE A 317 -1.60 -15.42 -22.36
C ILE A 317 -0.36 -15.78 -23.20
N ARG A 318 0.66 -16.43 -22.62
CA ARG A 318 1.90 -16.82 -23.32
C ARG A 318 1.66 -17.78 -24.47
N LYS A 319 0.67 -18.69 -24.39
CA LYS A 319 0.33 -19.64 -25.46
C LYS A 319 -0.06 -18.96 -26.76
N ILE A 320 -0.71 -17.82 -26.70
CA ILE A 320 -1.23 -17.10 -27.88
C ILE A 320 -0.32 -15.97 -28.35
N ILE A 321 0.75 -15.63 -27.60
CA ILE A 321 1.73 -14.63 -28.02
C ILE A 321 2.63 -15.21 -29.13
N PRO A 322 2.70 -14.57 -30.32
CA PRO A 322 3.62 -14.99 -31.39
C PRO A 322 5.08 -14.97 -30.97
N GLU A 323 5.91 -15.84 -31.59
CA GLU A 323 7.34 -15.95 -31.28
C GLU A 323 8.11 -14.66 -31.50
N LYS A 324 7.71 -13.82 -32.45
CA LYS A 324 8.33 -12.49 -32.67
C LYS A 324 8.30 -11.57 -31.44
N TRP A 325 7.44 -11.86 -30.43
CA TRP A 325 7.29 -11.09 -29.21
C TRP A 325 7.83 -11.83 -27.97
N GLU A 326 9.03 -12.38 -28.07
CA GLU A 326 9.65 -13.13 -26.95
C GLU A 326 9.72 -12.29 -25.66
N SER A 327 9.94 -10.98 -25.78
CA SER A 327 9.94 -10.06 -24.62
C SER A 327 8.60 -10.04 -23.85
N LEU A 328 7.47 -10.27 -24.53
CA LEU A 328 6.16 -10.35 -23.86
C LEU A 328 6.01 -11.69 -23.12
N LYS A 329 6.54 -12.79 -23.67
CA LYS A 329 6.50 -14.10 -23.02
C LYS A 329 7.28 -14.12 -21.70
N GLN A 330 8.30 -13.26 -21.57
CA GLN A 330 9.11 -13.13 -20.36
C GLN A 330 8.48 -12.24 -19.29
N MET A 331 7.34 -11.59 -19.58
CA MET A 331 6.65 -10.76 -18.59
C MET A 331 6.14 -11.61 -17.43
N PRO A 332 6.41 -11.19 -16.15
CA PRO A 332 6.03 -12.00 -14.99
C PRO A 332 4.54 -11.90 -14.64
N HIS A 333 3.85 -10.86 -15.11
CA HIS A 333 2.45 -10.59 -14.77
C HIS A 333 1.81 -9.54 -15.71
N GLU A 334 0.50 -9.34 -15.60
CA GLU A 334 -0.32 -8.52 -16.48
C GLU A 334 -0.13 -7.00 -16.32
N HIS A 335 0.61 -6.52 -15.33
CA HIS A 335 0.84 -5.10 -15.02
C HIS A 335 -0.42 -4.26 -14.82
N ASN A 336 -1.55 -4.88 -14.52
CA ASN A 336 -2.81 -4.25 -14.16
C ASN A 336 -3.60 -5.20 -13.28
N GLN A 337 -3.92 -4.80 -12.05
CA GLN A 337 -4.60 -5.68 -11.10
C GLN A 337 -6.03 -6.00 -11.51
N PHE A 338 -6.74 -5.06 -12.12
CA PHE A 338 -8.12 -5.29 -12.57
C PHE A 338 -8.14 -6.32 -13.70
N LEU A 339 -7.22 -6.18 -14.64
CA LEU A 339 -7.04 -7.15 -15.74
C LEU A 339 -6.63 -8.51 -15.19
N SER A 340 -5.68 -8.56 -14.25
CA SER A 340 -5.23 -9.79 -13.60
C SER A 340 -6.38 -10.55 -12.93
N VAL A 341 -7.27 -9.84 -12.22
CA VAL A 341 -8.46 -10.44 -11.61
C VAL A 341 -9.40 -10.95 -12.69
N LEU A 342 -9.61 -10.18 -13.76
CA LEU A 342 -10.52 -10.54 -14.86
C LEU A 342 -10.03 -11.77 -15.62
N VAL A 343 -8.73 -11.89 -15.90
CA VAL A 343 -8.17 -13.08 -16.56
C VAL A 343 -8.25 -14.30 -15.65
N LYS A 344 -7.87 -14.16 -14.36
CA LYS A 344 -7.81 -15.27 -13.40
C LYS A 344 -9.19 -15.79 -12.99
N LEU A 345 -10.13 -14.89 -12.70
CA LEU A 345 -11.40 -15.21 -12.03
C LEU A 345 -12.64 -14.74 -12.83
N GLY A 346 -12.44 -14.23 -14.03
CA GLY A 346 -13.51 -13.74 -14.89
C GLY A 346 -14.27 -12.54 -14.33
N ILE A 347 -15.44 -12.26 -14.90
CA ILE A 347 -16.30 -11.16 -14.46
C ILE A 347 -16.81 -11.36 -13.02
N VAL A 348 -17.02 -12.61 -12.60
CA VAL A 348 -17.46 -12.93 -11.23
C VAL A 348 -16.38 -12.49 -10.23
N GLY A 349 -15.11 -12.83 -10.48
CA GLY A 349 -14.00 -12.39 -9.65
C GLY A 349 -13.81 -10.87 -9.67
N LEU A 350 -13.96 -10.24 -10.83
CA LEU A 350 -13.88 -8.79 -10.96
C LEU A 350 -14.99 -8.09 -10.15
N LEU A 351 -16.22 -8.57 -10.17
CA LEU A 351 -17.31 -8.03 -9.36
C LEU A 351 -17.05 -8.18 -7.86
N ILE A 352 -16.50 -9.31 -7.43
CA ILE A 352 -16.08 -9.51 -6.02
C ILE A 352 -14.95 -8.53 -5.65
N TYR A 353 -14.00 -8.30 -6.54
CA TYR A 353 -12.93 -7.32 -6.33
C TYR A 353 -13.46 -5.89 -6.26
N LEU A 354 -14.33 -5.50 -7.19
CA LEU A 354 -14.96 -4.17 -7.22
C LEU A 354 -15.88 -3.95 -6.00
N ASN A 355 -16.43 -5.01 -5.41
CA ASN A 355 -17.21 -4.90 -4.18
C ASN A 355 -16.40 -4.31 -3.02
N ILE A 356 -15.06 -4.46 -2.98
CA ILE A 356 -14.23 -3.79 -1.96
C ILE A 356 -14.41 -2.27 -2.06
N PHE A 357 -14.25 -1.71 -3.25
CA PHE A 357 -14.40 -0.28 -3.52
C PHE A 357 -15.83 0.20 -3.24
N TYR A 358 -16.83 -0.58 -3.67
CA TYR A 358 -18.24 -0.31 -3.42
C TYR A 358 -18.55 -0.21 -1.92
N GLN A 359 -18.06 -1.18 -1.09
CA GLN A 359 -18.28 -1.16 0.34
C GLN A 359 -17.60 0.03 1.03
N ILE A 360 -16.42 0.43 0.55
CA ILE A 360 -15.71 1.62 1.07
C ILE A 360 -16.47 2.89 0.74
N VAL A 361 -16.94 3.07 -0.49
CA VAL A 361 -17.71 4.25 -0.90
C VAL A 361 -19.05 4.33 -0.15
N LYS A 362 -19.71 3.18 0.03
CA LYS A 362 -20.99 3.07 0.73
C LYS A 362 -20.85 3.20 2.26
N TYR A 363 -19.65 3.12 2.82
CA TYR A 363 -19.44 3.11 4.27
C TYR A 363 -19.79 4.46 4.88
N LYS A 364 -21.04 4.58 5.42
CA LYS A 364 -21.58 5.80 6.00
C LYS A 364 -21.29 5.94 7.51
N GLN A 365 -20.84 4.87 8.17
CA GLN A 365 -20.60 4.85 9.62
C GLN A 365 -19.40 5.72 10.04
N GLN A 366 -18.54 6.14 9.08
CA GLN A 366 -17.46 7.07 9.36
C GLN A 366 -17.98 8.50 9.28
N GLU A 367 -18.26 9.10 10.43
CA GLU A 367 -18.73 10.49 10.58
C GLU A 367 -17.58 11.50 10.62
N ASP A 368 -16.39 11.06 11.05
CA ASP A 368 -15.18 11.88 11.07
C ASP A 368 -14.71 12.15 9.63
N LYS A 369 -14.80 13.41 9.21
CA LYS A 369 -14.47 13.85 7.85
C LYS A 369 -13.01 13.60 7.50
N ASP A 370 -12.10 13.71 8.48
CA ASP A 370 -10.68 13.51 8.28
C ASP A 370 -10.39 12.02 7.99
N LEU A 371 -10.97 11.13 8.78
CA LEU A 371 -10.82 9.71 8.59
C LEU A 371 -11.48 9.23 7.29
N ARG A 372 -12.62 9.79 6.94
CA ARG A 372 -13.30 9.51 5.66
C ARG A 372 -12.45 9.97 4.47
N PHE A 373 -11.84 11.15 4.55
CA PHE A 373 -10.90 11.63 3.54
C PHE A 373 -9.74 10.64 3.35
N ILE A 374 -9.07 10.28 4.45
CA ILE A 374 -7.92 9.36 4.42
C ILE A 374 -8.33 8.00 3.84
N MET A 375 -9.48 7.46 4.23
CA MET A 375 -10.03 6.19 3.73
C MET A 375 -10.22 6.22 2.20
N ILE A 376 -10.80 7.29 1.67
CA ILE A 376 -11.03 7.46 0.24
C ILE A 376 -9.69 7.59 -0.49
N PHE A 377 -8.78 8.45 -0.03
CA PHE A 377 -7.54 8.73 -0.74
C PHE A 377 -6.52 7.60 -0.69
N VAL A 378 -6.44 6.81 0.39
CA VAL A 378 -5.63 5.58 0.37
C VAL A 378 -6.20 4.58 -0.63
N THR A 379 -7.52 4.46 -0.70
CA THR A 379 -8.19 3.55 -1.64
C THR A 379 -7.95 3.98 -3.10
N LEU A 380 -8.04 5.27 -3.39
CA LEU A 380 -7.74 5.81 -4.72
C LEU A 380 -6.25 5.66 -5.07
N ALA A 381 -5.33 5.88 -4.13
CA ALA A 381 -3.90 5.68 -4.37
C ALA A 381 -3.61 4.22 -4.75
N ILE A 382 -4.22 3.27 -4.05
CA ILE A 382 -4.11 1.84 -4.37
C ILE A 382 -4.77 1.53 -5.72
N ALA A 383 -5.98 2.04 -5.98
CA ALA A 383 -6.68 1.80 -7.24
C ALA A 383 -5.86 2.33 -8.44
N PHE A 384 -5.42 3.59 -8.40
CA PHE A 384 -4.66 4.21 -9.48
C PHE A 384 -3.27 3.57 -9.65
N GLY A 385 -2.57 3.30 -8.55
CA GLY A 385 -1.31 2.58 -8.58
C GLY A 385 -1.43 1.21 -9.24
N THR A 386 -2.50 0.48 -8.94
CA THR A 386 -2.72 -0.87 -9.44
C THR A 386 -3.37 -0.96 -10.82
N LEU A 387 -3.82 0.15 -11.40
CA LEU A 387 -4.13 0.24 -12.83
C LEU A 387 -2.88 0.14 -13.70
N MET A 388 -1.71 0.56 -13.17
CA MET A 388 -0.44 0.60 -13.91
C MET A 388 0.53 -0.50 -13.50
N THR A 389 0.19 -1.29 -12.49
CA THR A 389 0.98 -2.42 -12.02
C THR A 389 0.07 -3.46 -11.37
N GLN A 390 0.59 -4.63 -11.12
CA GLN A 390 -0.07 -5.62 -10.30
C GLN A 390 0.09 -5.26 -8.81
N PHE A 391 -0.78 -5.77 -7.94
CA PHE A 391 -0.57 -5.65 -6.50
C PHE A 391 0.84 -6.12 -6.12
N ASN A 392 1.66 -5.22 -5.60
CA ASN A 392 2.68 -5.69 -4.70
C ASN A 392 1.99 -6.10 -3.40
N LEU A 393 1.70 -7.38 -3.31
CA LEU A 393 0.98 -7.96 -2.19
C LEU A 393 1.67 -7.69 -0.84
N ARG A 394 2.99 -7.48 -0.85
CA ARG A 394 3.78 -7.20 0.36
C ARG A 394 3.79 -5.72 0.77
N PHE A 395 3.36 -4.81 -0.09
CA PHE A 395 3.32 -3.38 0.22
C PHE A 395 1.91 -2.79 0.13
N PHE A 396 1.23 -2.89 -1.00
CA PHE A 396 -0.07 -2.25 -1.20
C PHE A 396 -1.17 -2.81 -0.31
N LEU A 397 -1.25 -4.13 -0.15
CA LEU A 397 -2.26 -4.72 0.73
C LEU A 397 -2.04 -4.38 2.21
N PRO A 398 -0.82 -4.46 2.79
CA PRO A 398 -0.57 -3.98 4.13
C PRO A 398 -0.83 -2.49 4.33
N LEU A 399 -0.45 -1.64 3.38
CA LEU A 399 -0.73 -0.21 3.43
C LEU A 399 -2.25 0.04 3.50
N TRP A 400 -2.99 -0.60 2.60
CA TRP A 400 -4.45 -0.48 2.57
C TRP A 400 -5.08 -1.02 3.86
N ALA A 401 -4.63 -2.18 4.34
CA ALA A 401 -5.12 -2.79 5.57
C ALA A 401 -4.91 -1.91 6.82
N VAL A 402 -3.71 -1.30 6.98
CA VAL A 402 -3.43 -0.40 8.11
C VAL A 402 -4.34 0.83 8.05
N PHE A 403 -4.40 1.50 6.91
CA PHE A 403 -5.19 2.73 6.80
C PHE A 403 -6.70 2.46 6.88
N LEU A 404 -7.20 1.37 6.28
CA LEU A 404 -8.60 0.98 6.46
C LEU A 404 -8.89 0.64 7.92
N ALA A 405 -8.03 -0.10 8.62
CA ALA A 405 -8.26 -0.45 10.02
C ALA A 405 -8.45 0.79 10.90
N VAL A 406 -7.61 1.84 10.72
CA VAL A 406 -7.72 3.07 11.52
C VAL A 406 -8.84 4.00 11.05
N THR A 407 -9.25 3.94 9.79
CA THR A 407 -10.28 4.83 9.24
C THR A 407 -11.69 4.24 9.29
N LEU A 408 -11.84 2.93 9.46
CA LEU A 408 -13.14 2.27 9.63
C LEU A 408 -13.67 2.32 11.06
N ILE A 409 -12.91 2.85 12.02
CA ILE A 409 -13.31 2.96 13.41
C ILE A 409 -13.56 4.41 13.83
N SER A 410 -14.34 4.59 14.91
CA SER A 410 -14.48 5.90 15.54
C SER A 410 -13.28 6.22 16.44
N ARG A 411 -12.90 7.50 16.54
CA ARG A 411 -11.91 7.99 17.55
C ARG A 411 -12.33 7.70 18.98
N GLN A 412 -13.62 7.48 19.24
CA GLN A 412 -14.16 7.12 20.54
C GLN A 412 -14.06 5.64 20.86
N ARG A 413 -13.78 4.77 19.86
CA ARG A 413 -13.63 3.33 20.08
C ARG A 413 -12.54 3.04 21.11
N ARG A 414 -12.86 2.26 22.11
CA ARG A 414 -11.92 1.79 23.16
C ARG A 414 -11.79 0.28 23.08
N THR A 415 -10.57 -0.18 22.96
CA THR A 415 -10.21 -1.60 23.03
C THR A 415 -9.33 -1.89 24.26
N ILE A 416 -8.85 -0.82 24.92
CA ILE A 416 -8.11 -0.80 26.17
C ILE A 416 -8.94 -0.02 27.18
N GLU A 417 -9.48 -0.70 28.18
CA GLU A 417 -10.49 -0.12 29.08
C GLU A 417 -9.92 0.25 30.45
N HIS A 418 -9.03 -0.59 31.01
CA HIS A 418 -8.61 -0.53 32.40
C HIS A 418 -7.17 0.02 32.63
N ILE A 419 -6.40 0.22 31.58
CA ILE A 419 -5.03 0.76 31.67
C ILE A 419 -5.00 2.23 31.27
N ALA A 420 -4.53 3.09 32.18
CA ALA A 420 -4.24 4.49 31.86
C ALA A 420 -3.07 4.56 30.85
N LEU A 421 -3.23 5.38 29.83
CA LEU A 421 -2.20 5.57 28.82
C LEU A 421 -1.19 6.64 29.26
N ASP A 422 0.04 6.21 29.56
CA ASP A 422 1.17 7.11 29.79
C ASP A 422 1.95 7.29 28.47
N GLU A 423 1.90 8.45 27.86
CA GLU A 423 2.50 8.73 26.56
C GLU A 423 4.03 8.58 26.54
N LYS A 424 4.74 8.95 27.63
CA LYS A 424 6.19 8.78 27.73
C LYS A 424 6.56 7.29 27.76
N LYS A 425 5.85 6.52 28.56
CA LYS A 425 6.04 5.06 28.67
C LYS A 425 5.75 4.37 27.35
N GLN A 426 4.72 4.81 26.62
CA GLN A 426 4.40 4.29 25.30
C GLN A 426 5.48 4.60 24.27
N LEU A 427 6.02 5.81 24.25
CA LEU A 427 7.13 6.18 23.37
C LEU A 427 8.36 5.32 23.62
N LEU A 428 8.73 5.10 24.88
CA LEU A 428 9.83 4.21 25.25
C LEU A 428 9.57 2.77 24.83
N GLN A 429 8.34 2.27 24.96
CA GLN A 429 7.97 0.93 24.48
C GLN A 429 8.08 0.82 22.96
N ILE A 430 7.66 1.82 22.20
CA ILE A 430 7.80 1.85 20.75
C ILE A 430 9.27 1.81 20.36
N ILE A 431 10.12 2.65 20.98
CA ILE A 431 11.56 2.68 20.72
C ILE A 431 12.18 1.29 21.04
N PHE A 432 11.86 0.72 22.20
CA PHE A 432 12.32 -0.60 22.60
C PHE A 432 11.92 -1.69 21.58
N LEU A 433 10.68 -1.66 21.09
CA LEU A 433 10.20 -2.61 20.08
C LEU A 433 10.93 -2.46 18.74
N VAL A 434 11.19 -1.22 18.29
CA VAL A 434 11.97 -0.97 17.08
C VAL A 434 13.38 -1.56 17.21
N VAL A 435 14.05 -1.34 18.36
CA VAL A 435 15.39 -1.87 18.61
C VAL A 435 15.37 -3.40 18.73
N LEU A 436 14.40 -3.97 19.44
CA LEU A 436 14.28 -5.41 19.63
C LEU A 436 14.05 -6.15 18.30
N PHE A 437 13.07 -5.71 17.52
CA PHE A 437 12.71 -6.35 16.26
C PHE A 437 13.68 -6.04 15.14
N GLY A 438 14.25 -4.83 15.12
CA GLY A 438 15.34 -4.47 14.23
C GLY A 438 16.57 -5.34 14.51
N GLY A 439 16.97 -5.49 15.77
CA GLY A 439 18.07 -6.32 16.19
C GLY A 439 17.84 -7.82 15.92
N ALA A 440 16.64 -8.35 16.20
CA ALA A 440 16.29 -9.75 15.90
C ALA A 440 16.31 -10.05 14.40
N SER A 441 15.80 -9.13 13.58
CA SER A 441 15.85 -9.28 12.12
C SER A 441 17.27 -9.22 11.56
N LEU A 442 18.11 -8.36 12.13
CA LEU A 442 19.54 -8.27 11.82
C LEU A 442 20.27 -9.55 12.18
N LEU A 443 20.03 -10.12 13.36
CA LEU A 443 20.61 -11.37 13.81
C LEU A 443 20.21 -12.54 12.91
N HIS A 444 18.95 -12.63 12.50
CA HIS A 444 18.47 -13.68 11.58
C HIS A 444 19.11 -13.58 10.18
N GLN A 445 19.52 -12.39 9.73
CA GLN A 445 20.23 -12.22 8.45
C GLN A 445 21.74 -12.49 8.58
N LEU A 446 22.29 -12.46 9.79
CA LEU A 446 23.70 -12.76 10.06
C LEU A 446 23.97 -14.27 10.27
N MET A 447 22.97 -15.03 10.69
CA MET A 447 23.00 -16.50 10.78
C MET A 447 22.66 -17.15 9.46
#